data_920b6bcf6f720abf3fc2e55e1b7cd8e4
#
_entry.id   920b6bcf6f720abf3fc2e55e1b7cd8e4
#
_cell.length_a   1.000
_cell.length_b   1.000
_cell.length_c   1.000
_cell.angle_alpha   90.00
_cell.angle_beta   90.00
_cell.angle_gamma   90.00
#
_symmetry.space_group_name_H-M   'P 1'
#
loop_
_entity.id
_entity.type
_entity.pdbx_description
1 polymer ?
#
loop_
_entity_poly.entity_id
_entity_poly.type
_entity_poly.pdbx_seq_one_letter_code
_entity_poly.pdbx_strand_id
1 'polypeptide(L)'
;FGIDAWQMEGVDNYGNVQFTGYYTPVIQARHTRQGEFQYPIYRMPPKRGRLPSRAEIYAGALSDKYILAYSNSLMDNFIMDVQGSGYIDFGDGSPLNFFSYAGKNGHAYRSIGKVLIDRGEVKKEDMSMQAIRHWGETHSEAEVRELLEQNPSFVFFKPQSFAPVKGASAVPLVGRA
;
A
#
# COMPACT_ATOMS: atom_id res chain seq x y z
N PHE A 1 -14.03 -20.20 -2.98
CA PHE A 1 -13.95 -19.47 -3.17
C PHE A 1 -13.18 -19.11 -3.65
N GLY A 2 -13.36 -19.14 -3.78
CA GLY A 2 -12.93 -18.87 -4.33
C GLY A 2 -11.84 -18.51 -4.52
N ILE A 3 -11.24 -18.84 -4.57
CA ILE A 3 -10.18 -18.36 -4.80
C ILE A 3 -9.77 -18.74 -5.95
N ASP A 4 -10.02 -19.69 -6.45
CA ASP A 4 -9.57 -20.06 -7.52
C ASP A 4 -9.99 -19.51 -8.62
N ALA A 5 -11.08 -19.39 -8.79
CA ALA A 5 -11.46 -18.72 -9.89
C ALA A 5 -10.77 -17.45 -9.89
N TRP A 6 -10.57 -16.88 -8.81
CA TRP A 6 -10.01 -15.64 -8.84
C TRP A 6 -8.60 -15.66 -9.26
N GLN A 7 -8.02 -16.77 -9.32
CA GLN A 7 -6.74 -16.80 -9.82
C GLN A 7 -6.75 -16.31 -11.20
N MET A 8 -7.79 -16.52 -11.89
CA MET A 8 -7.87 -16.14 -13.17
C MET A 8 -8.12 -14.78 -13.20
N GLU A 9 -8.81 -14.34 -12.29
CA GLU A 9 -9.08 -13.09 -12.32
C GLU A 9 -7.95 -12.35 -11.94
N GLY A 10 -6.88 -12.90 -11.63
CA GLY A 10 -5.67 -12.20 -11.36
C GLY A 10 -5.25 -11.28 -12.47
N VAL A 11 -5.81 -11.40 -13.66
CA VAL A 11 -5.44 -10.51 -14.75
C VAL A 11 -6.70 -9.92 -15.33
N ASP A 12 -6.81 -8.59 -15.26
CA ASP A 12 -7.96 -7.93 -15.80
C ASP A 12 -7.76 -7.67 -17.30
N ASN A 13 -8.69 -6.97 -17.91
CA ASN A 13 -8.64 -6.73 -19.34
C ASN A 13 -7.47 -5.88 -19.78
N TYR A 14 -6.80 -5.24 -18.87
CA TYR A 14 -5.69 -4.36 -19.19
C TYR A 14 -4.36 -5.00 -18.85
N GLY A 15 -4.37 -6.26 -18.48
CA GLY A 15 -3.14 -6.93 -18.08
C GLY A 15 -2.75 -6.67 -16.64
N ASN A 16 -3.55 -5.97 -15.89
CA ASN A 16 -3.27 -5.75 -14.48
C ASN A 16 -3.65 -6.98 -13.67
N VAL A 17 -2.91 -7.22 -12.61
CA VAL A 17 -3.21 -8.32 -11.73
C VAL A 17 -4.22 -7.88 -10.71
N GLN A 18 -5.31 -8.64 -10.60
CA GLN A 18 -6.32 -8.38 -9.60
C GLN A 18 -6.15 -9.36 -8.46
N PHE A 19 -6.40 -8.91 -7.26
CA PHE A 19 -6.26 -9.76 -6.08
C PHE A 19 -7.64 -9.90 -5.46
N THR A 20 -8.12 -11.15 -5.40
CA THR A 20 -9.42 -11.38 -4.80
C THR A 20 -9.23 -11.64 -3.35
N GLY A 21 -10.19 -11.85 -2.64
CA GLY A 21 -10.08 -12.04 -1.24
C GLY A 21 -9.72 -10.73 -0.59
N TYR A 22 -10.55 -10.20 0.20
CA TYR A 22 -10.31 -8.95 0.85
C TYR A 22 -9.19 -9.08 1.86
N TYR A 23 -8.26 -8.17 1.86
CA TYR A 23 -7.13 -8.22 2.76
C TYR A 23 -6.79 -6.81 3.20
N THR A 24 -6.81 -6.56 4.49
CA THR A 24 -6.43 -5.27 5.04
C THR A 24 -5.13 -5.43 5.80
N PRO A 25 -4.05 -4.86 5.31
CA PRO A 25 -2.76 -5.06 5.98
C PRO A 25 -2.66 -4.33 7.31
N VAL A 26 -1.82 -4.86 8.19
CA VAL A 26 -1.45 -4.19 9.43
C VAL A 26 0.00 -3.77 9.25
N ILE A 27 0.26 -2.48 9.38
CA ILE A 27 1.57 -1.91 9.11
C ILE A 27 2.18 -1.39 10.38
N GLN A 28 3.41 -1.80 10.65
CA GLN A 28 4.16 -1.28 11.79
C GLN A 28 4.66 0.10 11.45
N ALA A 29 4.43 1.07 12.31
CA ALA A 29 4.82 2.45 12.03
C ALA A 29 5.16 3.20 13.32
N ARG A 30 5.70 4.39 13.14
CA ARG A 30 5.98 5.30 14.25
C ARG A 30 5.59 6.71 13.82
N HIS A 31 5.37 7.56 14.80
CA HIS A 31 4.97 8.93 14.51
C HIS A 31 6.13 9.76 13.95
N THR A 32 7.36 9.37 14.25
CA THR A 32 8.53 10.10 13.80
C THR A 32 9.50 9.14 13.11
N ARG A 33 10.37 9.71 12.29
CA ARG A 33 11.39 8.91 11.60
C ARG A 33 12.43 8.44 12.60
N GLN A 34 12.56 7.13 12.73
CA GLN A 34 13.49 6.57 13.69
C GLN A 34 13.83 5.13 13.33
N GLY A 35 15.11 4.75 13.49
CA GLY A 35 15.54 3.38 13.26
C GLY A 35 15.14 2.86 11.89
N GLU A 36 14.43 1.75 11.87
CA GLU A 36 13.98 1.15 10.61
C GLU A 36 12.72 1.83 10.07
N PHE A 37 12.13 2.76 10.84
CA PHE A 37 10.88 3.40 10.44
C PHE A 37 11.20 4.65 9.63
N GLN A 38 11.42 4.47 8.34
CA GLN A 38 11.90 5.52 7.46
C GLN A 38 10.97 5.84 6.29
N TYR A 39 9.88 5.08 6.12
CA TYR A 39 9.06 5.17 4.92
C TYR A 39 7.74 5.89 5.17
N PRO A 40 7.59 7.14 4.68
CA PRO A 40 6.43 7.95 5.03
C PRO A 40 5.14 7.44 4.41
N ILE A 41 4.06 7.59 5.18
CA ILE A 41 2.70 7.41 4.69
C ILE A 41 2.09 8.80 4.71
N TYR A 42 1.55 9.24 3.57
CA TYR A 42 1.14 10.63 3.40
C TYR A 42 -0.36 10.81 3.40
N ARG A 43 -0.82 11.96 3.92
CA ARG A 43 -2.20 12.38 3.72
C ARG A 43 -2.28 13.14 2.40
N MET A 44 -3.50 13.33 1.91
CA MET A 44 -3.73 14.00 0.65
C MET A 44 -3.34 15.46 0.75
N PRO A 45 -2.39 15.93 -0.05
CA PRO A 45 -2.05 17.35 -0.06
C PRO A 45 -3.11 18.13 -0.83
N PRO A 46 -3.15 19.44 -0.65
CA PRO A 46 -4.08 20.27 -1.45
C PRO A 46 -3.75 20.13 -2.92
N LYS A 47 -4.77 20.00 -3.74
CA LYS A 47 -4.54 19.93 -5.16
C LYS A 47 -4.27 21.31 -5.70
N ARG A 48 -3.05 21.53 -6.11
CA ARG A 48 -2.67 22.78 -6.75
C ARG A 48 -1.84 22.41 -7.94
N GLY A 49 -2.50 22.17 -9.05
CA GLY A 49 -1.84 21.73 -10.23
C GLY A 49 -1.50 20.25 -10.17
N ARG A 50 -0.42 19.87 -10.80
CA ARG A 50 -0.03 18.48 -10.92
C ARG A 50 0.65 18.01 -9.65
N LEU A 51 0.19 16.88 -9.14
CA LEU A 51 0.85 16.28 -8.00
C LEU A 51 2.02 15.41 -8.46
N PRO A 52 3.04 15.22 -7.61
CA PRO A 52 4.22 14.44 -8.00
C PRO A 52 3.91 12.97 -8.20
N SER A 53 4.75 12.31 -9.00
CA SER A 53 4.66 10.87 -9.19
C SER A 53 5.21 10.13 -7.98
N ARG A 54 5.03 8.81 -7.95
CA ARG A 54 5.58 7.99 -6.88
C ARG A 54 7.09 8.20 -6.75
N ALA A 55 7.82 8.16 -7.87
CA ALA A 55 9.27 8.33 -7.83
C ALA A 55 9.66 9.69 -7.25
N GLU A 56 8.92 10.72 -7.63
CA GLU A 56 9.20 12.06 -7.09
C GLU A 56 8.88 12.13 -5.61
N ILE A 57 7.81 11.47 -5.17
CA ILE A 57 7.45 11.44 -3.77
C ILE A 57 8.54 10.72 -2.96
N TYR A 58 9.03 9.60 -3.49
CA TYR A 58 10.12 8.87 -2.81
C TYR A 58 11.37 9.72 -2.72
N ALA A 59 11.55 10.63 -3.67
CA ALA A 59 12.71 11.53 -3.67
C ALA A 59 12.51 12.78 -2.79
N GLY A 60 11.36 12.90 -2.13
CA GLY A 60 11.14 13.99 -1.20
C GLY A 60 10.34 15.16 -1.75
N ALA A 61 9.56 14.95 -2.80
CA ALA A 61 8.82 16.04 -3.43
C ALA A 61 7.70 16.61 -2.58
N LEU A 62 7.22 15.87 -1.58
CA LEU A 62 6.14 16.35 -0.71
C LEU A 62 6.70 16.85 0.63
N SER A 63 6.05 17.88 1.15
CA SER A 63 6.46 18.44 2.43
C SER A 63 6.19 17.44 3.56
N ASP A 64 7.05 17.46 4.57
CA ASP A 64 6.89 16.59 5.74
C ASP A 64 5.58 16.84 6.48
N LYS A 65 4.98 18.00 6.32
CA LYS A 65 3.73 18.29 7.02
C LYS A 65 2.57 17.40 6.54
N TYR A 66 2.74 16.70 5.42
CA TYR A 66 1.73 15.79 4.94
C TYR A 66 1.97 14.35 5.39
N ILE A 67 3.00 14.11 6.17
CA ILE A 67 3.32 12.75 6.62
C ILE A 67 2.47 12.40 7.83
N LEU A 68 1.78 11.25 7.75
CA LEU A 68 0.96 10.75 8.84
C LEU A 68 1.76 9.84 9.76
N ALA A 69 2.66 9.06 9.19
CA ALA A 69 3.41 8.05 9.95
C ALA A 69 4.58 7.59 9.10
N TYR A 70 5.54 6.91 9.74
CA TYR A 70 6.68 6.32 9.05
C TYR A 70 6.66 4.82 9.28
N SER A 71 6.51 4.04 8.24
CA SER A 71 6.50 2.58 8.36
C SER A 71 7.91 2.01 8.25
N ASN A 72 8.03 0.74 8.55
CA ASN A 72 9.32 0.06 8.45
C ASN A 72 9.47 -0.73 7.14
N SER A 73 8.53 -0.60 6.22
CA SER A 73 8.60 -1.37 4.97
C SER A 73 7.94 -0.60 3.84
N LEU A 74 8.74 -0.29 2.83
CA LEU A 74 8.22 0.37 1.64
C LEU A 74 7.23 -0.53 0.91
N MET A 75 7.48 -1.84 0.91
CA MET A 75 6.59 -2.80 0.28
C MET A 75 5.23 -2.82 1.00
N ASP A 76 5.22 -2.76 2.32
CA ASP A 76 3.97 -2.74 3.07
C ASP A 76 3.17 -1.48 2.74
N ASN A 77 3.85 -0.34 2.58
CA ASN A 77 3.18 0.89 2.16
C ASN A 77 2.53 0.69 0.79
N PHE A 78 3.25 0.05 -0.12
CA PHE A 78 2.73 -0.20 -1.45
C PHE A 78 1.51 -1.12 -1.40
N ILE A 79 1.54 -2.15 -0.58
CA ILE A 79 0.40 -3.06 -0.45
C ILE A 79 -0.81 -2.31 0.08
N MET A 80 -0.60 -1.39 1.02
CA MET A 80 -1.69 -0.56 1.52
C MET A 80 -2.24 0.33 0.41
N ASP A 81 -1.38 0.85 -0.47
CA ASP A 81 -1.84 1.61 -1.63
C ASP A 81 -2.76 0.78 -2.51
N VAL A 82 -2.37 -0.45 -2.78
CA VAL A 82 -3.17 -1.34 -3.65
C VAL A 82 -4.50 -1.66 -3.00
N GLN A 83 -4.49 -1.92 -1.69
CA GLN A 83 -5.71 -2.28 -0.97
C GLN A 83 -6.60 -1.06 -0.69
N GLY A 84 -6.03 0.13 -0.65
CA GLY A 84 -6.80 1.34 -0.40
C GLY A 84 -7.05 1.64 1.06
N SER A 85 -6.57 0.80 1.97
CA SER A 85 -6.72 1.02 3.40
C SER A 85 -5.77 0.13 4.16
N GLY A 86 -5.55 0.42 5.43
CA GLY A 86 -4.72 -0.41 6.28
C GLY A 86 -4.86 -0.01 7.72
N TYR A 87 -4.44 -0.92 8.59
CA TYR A 87 -4.34 -0.62 10.01
C TYR A 87 -2.91 -0.27 10.34
N ILE A 88 -2.73 0.71 11.20
CA ILE A 88 -1.40 1.19 11.58
C ILE A 88 -1.19 0.84 13.04
N ASP A 89 -0.11 0.13 13.32
CA ASP A 89 0.29 -0.24 14.66
C ASP A 89 1.48 0.62 15.05
N PHE A 90 1.27 1.54 15.98
CA PHE A 90 2.35 2.44 16.39
C PHE A 90 3.27 1.81 17.45
N GLY A 91 2.95 0.59 17.88
CA GLY A 91 3.87 -0.12 18.78
C GLY A 91 3.93 0.41 20.19
N ASP A 92 2.97 1.23 20.58
CA ASP A 92 2.97 1.87 21.90
C ASP A 92 1.86 1.32 22.80
N GLY A 93 1.24 0.23 22.41
CA GLY A 93 0.17 -0.38 23.21
C GLY A 93 -1.19 0.22 22.93
N SER A 94 -1.26 1.26 22.12
CA SER A 94 -2.56 1.86 21.77
C SER A 94 -3.27 0.98 20.74
N PRO A 95 -4.58 1.13 20.58
CA PRO A 95 -5.32 0.40 19.55
C PRO A 95 -4.80 0.73 18.16
N LEU A 96 -5.00 -0.17 17.23
CA LEU A 96 -4.62 0.07 15.85
C LEU A 96 -5.40 1.26 15.29
N ASN A 97 -4.72 2.04 14.48
CA ASN A 97 -5.36 3.15 13.78
C ASN A 97 -5.73 2.69 12.38
N PHE A 98 -6.91 3.07 11.91
CA PHE A 98 -7.32 2.72 10.57
C PHE A 98 -7.08 3.90 9.65
N PHE A 99 -6.34 3.66 8.58
CA PHE A 99 -6.10 4.68 7.54
C PHE A 99 -6.93 4.27 6.32
N SER A 100 -7.75 5.19 5.83
CA SER A 100 -8.58 4.93 4.68
C SER A 100 -8.16 5.80 3.51
N TYR A 101 -8.62 5.43 2.33
CA TYR A 101 -8.29 6.11 1.09
C TYR A 101 -8.73 7.57 1.14
N ALA A 102 -7.81 8.48 0.80
CA ALA A 102 -8.13 9.90 0.73
C ALA A 102 -8.03 10.46 -0.68
N GLY A 103 -7.29 9.80 -1.56
CA GLY A 103 -7.16 10.26 -2.93
C GLY A 103 -5.91 9.71 -3.58
N LYS A 104 -5.72 10.08 -4.84
CA LYS A 104 -4.55 9.67 -5.61
C LYS A 104 -3.90 10.88 -6.23
N ASN A 105 -2.66 10.68 -6.69
CA ASN A 105 -1.90 11.75 -7.34
C ASN A 105 -2.32 12.00 -8.80
N GLY A 106 -3.20 11.18 -9.35
CA GLY A 106 -3.67 11.37 -10.72
C GLY A 106 -2.77 10.81 -11.81
N HIS A 107 -1.66 10.20 -11.45
CA HIS A 107 -0.80 9.58 -12.45
C HIS A 107 -1.34 8.21 -12.85
N ALA A 108 -0.96 7.74 -14.02
CA ALA A 108 -1.46 6.48 -14.55
C ALA A 108 -0.97 5.31 -13.68
N TYR A 109 -1.87 4.40 -13.41
CA TYR A 109 -1.54 3.20 -12.65
C TYR A 109 -0.81 2.21 -13.55
N ARG A 110 0.26 1.62 -13.04
CA ARG A 110 0.95 0.56 -13.75
C ARG A 110 1.12 -0.61 -12.79
N SER A 111 0.65 -1.77 -13.19
CA SER A 111 0.66 -2.94 -12.33
C SER A 111 2.08 -3.41 -12.06
N ILE A 112 2.46 -3.48 -10.80
CA ILE A 112 3.77 -4.00 -10.40
C ILE A 112 3.83 -5.49 -10.68
N GLY A 113 2.71 -6.20 -10.51
CA GLY A 113 2.68 -7.61 -10.86
C GLY A 113 3.01 -7.84 -12.32
N LYS A 114 2.45 -7.00 -13.20
CA LYS A 114 2.75 -7.13 -14.60
C LYS A 114 4.21 -6.80 -14.92
N VAL A 115 4.77 -5.81 -14.23
CA VAL A 115 6.18 -5.48 -14.40
C VAL A 115 7.05 -6.68 -14.06
N LEU A 116 6.76 -7.37 -12.96
CA LEU A 116 7.52 -8.55 -12.56
C LEU A 116 7.37 -9.68 -13.58
N ILE A 117 6.17 -9.87 -14.11
CA ILE A 117 5.95 -10.87 -15.14
C ILE A 117 6.74 -10.52 -16.40
N ASP A 118 6.68 -9.27 -16.83
CA ASP A 118 7.39 -8.84 -18.05
C ASP A 118 8.90 -8.93 -17.90
N ARG A 119 9.41 -8.78 -16.67
CA ARG A 119 10.84 -8.92 -16.42
C ARG A 119 11.27 -10.38 -16.27
N GLY A 120 10.32 -11.30 -16.26
CA GLY A 120 10.64 -12.72 -16.08
C GLY A 120 10.96 -13.09 -14.65
N GLU A 121 10.64 -12.21 -13.68
CA GLU A 121 10.95 -12.46 -12.29
C GLU A 121 9.93 -13.39 -11.62
N VAL A 122 8.68 -13.33 -12.07
CA VAL A 122 7.61 -14.15 -11.55
C VAL A 122 6.76 -14.59 -12.72
N LYS A 123 6.36 -15.85 -12.74
CA LYS A 123 5.52 -16.35 -13.81
C LYS A 123 4.10 -15.84 -13.62
N LYS A 124 3.40 -15.62 -14.73
CA LYS A 124 2.04 -15.12 -14.68
C LYS A 124 1.15 -15.99 -13.83
N GLU A 125 1.28 -17.29 -13.95
CA GLU A 125 0.43 -18.22 -13.20
C GLU A 125 0.76 -18.25 -11.72
N ASP A 126 1.91 -17.74 -11.33
CA ASP A 126 2.31 -17.70 -9.93
C ASP A 126 2.11 -16.33 -9.29
N MET A 127 1.58 -15.37 -10.05
CA MET A 127 1.48 -14.01 -9.55
C MET A 127 0.38 -13.87 -8.51
N SER A 128 0.71 -13.22 -7.40
CA SER A 128 -0.23 -12.95 -6.32
C SER A 128 0.35 -11.83 -5.48
N MET A 129 -0.44 -11.30 -4.57
CA MET A 129 0.06 -10.29 -3.64
C MET A 129 1.19 -10.89 -2.80
N GLN A 130 1.07 -12.17 -2.43
CA GLN A 130 2.12 -12.81 -1.66
C GLN A 130 3.40 -12.98 -2.46
N ALA A 131 3.28 -13.23 -3.76
CA ALA A 131 4.46 -13.33 -4.61
C ALA A 131 5.19 -11.99 -4.68
N ILE A 132 4.45 -10.88 -4.76
CA ILE A 132 5.04 -9.55 -4.76
C ILE A 132 5.73 -9.29 -3.41
N ARG A 133 5.07 -9.63 -2.31
CA ARG A 133 5.64 -9.44 -0.99
C ARG A 133 6.92 -10.27 -0.82
N HIS A 134 6.88 -11.51 -1.29
CA HIS A 134 8.04 -12.40 -1.20
C HIS A 134 9.20 -11.84 -2.01
N TRP A 135 8.91 -11.33 -3.20
CA TRP A 135 9.95 -10.72 -4.03
C TRP A 135 10.63 -9.57 -3.26
N GLY A 136 9.82 -8.77 -2.57
CA GLY A 136 10.36 -7.68 -1.78
C GLY A 136 11.24 -8.15 -0.62
N GLU A 137 10.91 -9.30 -0.04
CA GLU A 137 11.70 -9.83 1.06
C GLU A 137 13.05 -10.38 0.62
N THR A 138 13.18 -10.74 -0.64
CA THR A 138 14.40 -11.35 -1.15
C THR A 138 15.26 -10.38 -1.96
N HIS A 139 14.88 -9.11 -2.00
CA HIS A 139 15.61 -8.10 -2.75
C HIS A 139 15.94 -6.91 -1.85
N SER A 140 16.93 -6.13 -2.25
CA SER A 140 17.36 -4.99 -1.45
C SER A 140 16.33 -3.87 -1.47
N GLU A 141 16.45 -2.94 -0.53
CA GLU A 141 15.58 -1.78 -0.50
C GLU A 141 15.65 -1.00 -1.81
N ALA A 142 16.85 -0.84 -2.36
CA ALA A 142 17.02 -0.10 -3.61
C ALA A 142 16.29 -0.79 -4.75
N GLU A 143 16.33 -2.10 -4.77
CA GLU A 143 15.64 -2.87 -5.82
C GLU A 143 14.13 -2.80 -5.67
N VAL A 144 13.64 -2.86 -4.43
CA VAL A 144 12.22 -2.72 -4.17
C VAL A 144 11.75 -1.35 -4.60
N ARG A 145 12.50 -0.31 -4.24
CA ARG A 145 12.13 1.06 -4.59
C ARG A 145 12.10 1.23 -6.10
N GLU A 146 13.10 0.72 -6.80
CA GLU A 146 13.15 0.84 -8.24
C GLU A 146 11.95 0.15 -8.89
N LEU A 147 11.60 -1.03 -8.40
CA LEU A 147 10.43 -1.74 -8.91
C LEU A 147 9.16 -0.93 -8.69
N LEU A 148 8.94 -0.45 -7.48
CA LEU A 148 7.71 0.26 -7.16
C LEU A 148 7.59 1.58 -7.92
N GLU A 149 8.72 2.21 -8.23
CA GLU A 149 8.72 3.45 -9.00
C GLU A 149 8.19 3.24 -10.42
N GLN A 150 8.10 2.00 -10.88
CA GLN A 150 7.51 1.72 -12.19
C GLN A 150 6.03 2.04 -12.22
N ASN A 151 5.40 2.13 -11.06
CA ASN A 151 4.00 2.56 -10.94
C ASN A 151 3.97 4.01 -10.46
N PRO A 152 3.72 4.98 -11.35
CA PRO A 152 3.75 6.40 -10.94
C PRO A 152 2.54 6.82 -10.09
N SER A 153 1.50 6.03 -10.06
CA SER A 153 0.31 6.33 -9.26
C SER A 153 0.64 6.17 -7.78
N PHE A 154 0.10 7.05 -6.94
CA PHE A 154 0.37 7.03 -5.52
C PHE A 154 -0.93 7.35 -4.77
N VAL A 155 -1.19 6.62 -3.69
CA VAL A 155 -2.41 6.78 -2.91
C VAL A 155 -2.11 7.52 -1.63
N PHE A 156 -3.00 8.43 -1.26
CA PHE A 156 -2.90 9.18 -0.02
C PHE A 156 -4.00 8.70 0.93
N PHE A 157 -3.74 8.82 2.23
CA PHE A 157 -4.61 8.25 3.24
C PHE A 157 -5.10 9.30 4.24
N LYS A 158 -6.08 8.93 5.01
CA LYS A 158 -6.53 9.76 6.12
C LYS A 158 -6.81 8.85 7.31
N PRO A 159 -6.47 9.30 8.51
CA PRO A 159 -6.82 8.54 9.71
C PRO A 159 -8.34 8.57 9.85
N GLN A 160 -8.91 7.46 10.24
CA GLN A 160 -10.33 7.39 10.44
C GLN A 160 -10.62 6.87 11.83
N SER A 161 -11.31 7.67 12.61
CA SER A 161 -11.73 7.24 13.92
C SER A 161 -12.99 6.45 13.80
N PHE A 162 -13.06 5.30 14.45
CA PHE A 162 -14.28 4.57 14.54
C PHE A 162 -14.94 4.93 15.86
N ALA A 163 -16.22 5.08 15.81
CA ALA A 163 -16.96 5.25 17.02
C ALA A 163 -16.78 3.97 17.79
N PRO A 164 -16.50 4.11 18.99
CA PRO A 164 -16.32 2.90 19.74
C PRO A 164 -17.57 2.13 19.72
N VAL A 165 -18.25 2.15 19.31
CA VAL A 165 -19.18 1.41 19.17
C VAL A 165 -19.35 0.68 18.45
N LYS A 166 -19.31 0.87 18.59
CA LYS A 166 -19.49 0.27 18.08
C LYS A 166 -18.99 -0.45 17.65
N GLY A 167 -18.66 -0.43 17.97
CA GLY A 167 -18.29 -1.20 17.51
C GLY A 167 -17.99 -1.82 17.20
N ALA A 168 -18.05 -1.81 17.59
CA ALA A 168 -17.83 -2.44 17.18
C ALA A 168 -17.50 -2.92 16.65
N SER A 169 -17.66 -2.80 16.73
CA SER A 169 -17.42 -3.37 16.09
C SER A 169 -16.85 -3.61 15.55
N ALA A 170 -16.75 -3.34 15.76
CA ALA A 170 -16.30 -3.59 15.16
C ALA A 170 -15.71 -4.04 14.78
N VAL A 171 -15.68 -4.13 14.95
CA VAL A 171 -15.14 -4.73 14.50
C VAL A 171 -14.98 -5.40 13.90
N PRO A 172 -15.31 -5.47 13.90
CA PRO A 172 -15.12 -6.30 13.31
C PRO A 172 -15.07 -6.35 12.30
N LEU A 173 -15.52 -6.12 12.22
CA LEU A 173 -15.47 -6.24 11.37
C LEU A 173 -14.76 -6.25 10.80
N VAL A 174 -14.53 -6.22 11.24
CA VAL A 174 -13.79 -6.23 10.82
C VAL A 174 -13.33 -6.97 10.39
N GLY A 175 -13.27 -7.15 10.36
CA GLY A 175 -12.88 -8.01 9.92
C GLY A 175 -13.36 -8.54 9.23
N ARG A 176 -13.96 -8.57 9.11
CA ARG A 176 -14.46 -9.07 8.50
C ARG A 176 -14.16 -8.82 7.63
N ALA A 177 -13.79 -8.83 7.64
CA ALA A 177 -13.64 -8.84 6.75
C ALA A 177 -13.40 -9.28 6.27
#